data_abeb307a31df3dcd6877efdd86dd9bc6
#
_entry.id   abeb307a31df3dcd6877efdd86dd9bc6
#
_cell.length_a   1.000
_cell.length_b   1.000
_cell.length_c   1.000
_cell.angle_alpha   90.00
_cell.angle_beta   90.00
_cell.angle_gamma   90.00
#
_symmetry.space_group_name_H-M   'P 1'
#
loop_
_entity.id
_entity.type
_entity.pdbx_description
1 polymer ?
#
loop_
_entity_poly.entity_id
_entity_poly.type
_entity_poly.pdbx_seq_one_letter_code
_entity_poly.pdbx_strand_id
1 'polypeptide(L)'
;LVYLCHGAGPLLQLYIYTYSADYLDAKAEWFFRNPDLDALFAGPAFGDGSAIHNHSPRMFRAGWAVSELNSTHCPAVEYRAAWGTLPSALQSVPAAELYALYFWLMHLDPTYQNHVYYGDCEWVIHGWHGVFDALDTWTPHLDLWQRVFRLKVDLPAQVEVRKTKGHQTMKVAETCPRLLWEKTGNDIVDGRAKTGAALAEHPPAFLARVEKANKFVSLLGGFYGRAVDFALRHE
;
A
#
# COMPACT_ATOMS: atom_id res chain seq x y z
N LEU A 1 1.82 -19.35 -14.35
CA LEU A 1 2.79 -20.20 -13.64
C LEU A 1 2.11 -20.69 -12.37
N VAL A 2 1.91 -22.00 -12.26
CA VAL A 2 1.28 -22.66 -11.10
C VAL A 2 2.38 -22.96 -10.09
N TYR A 3 2.32 -22.33 -8.91
CA TYR A 3 3.18 -22.71 -7.80
C TYR A 3 2.52 -23.86 -7.00
N LEU A 4 3.10 -25.02 -7.08
CA LEU A 4 2.77 -26.15 -6.23
C LEU A 4 3.60 -26.06 -4.94
N CYS A 5 3.02 -25.62 -3.85
CA CYS A 5 3.58 -25.85 -2.53
C CYS A 5 3.38 -27.33 -2.16
N HIS A 6 4.41 -28.13 -2.23
CA HIS A 6 4.39 -29.51 -1.72
C HIS A 6 4.27 -29.48 -0.19
N GLY A 7 3.15 -29.99 0.33
CA GLY A 7 2.96 -30.22 1.75
C GLY A 7 1.71 -29.63 2.40
N ALA A 8 0.91 -28.84 1.69
CA ALA A 8 -0.37 -28.35 2.20
C ALA A 8 -1.53 -29.17 1.62
N GLY A 9 -2.45 -29.60 2.48
CA GLY A 9 -3.59 -30.43 2.11
C GLY A 9 -4.51 -29.77 1.05
N PRO A 10 -5.51 -30.50 0.52
CA PRO A 10 -6.23 -30.18 -0.70
C PRO A 10 -7.02 -28.86 -0.73
N LEU A 11 -7.11 -28.14 0.37
CA LEU A 11 -7.78 -26.83 0.46
C LEU A 11 -6.91 -25.62 0.09
N LEU A 12 -5.59 -25.82 -0.13
CA LEU A 12 -4.67 -24.73 -0.55
C LEU A 12 -4.43 -24.70 -2.06
N GLN A 13 -5.06 -25.56 -2.82
CA GLN A 13 -4.78 -25.77 -4.24
C GLN A 13 -5.51 -24.81 -5.21
N LEU A 14 -6.23 -23.80 -4.70
CA LEU A 14 -7.07 -22.94 -5.56
C LEU A 14 -6.74 -21.44 -5.52
N TYR A 15 -5.51 -21.06 -5.21
CA TYR A 15 -5.04 -19.71 -5.51
C TYR A 15 -4.28 -19.72 -6.84
N ILE A 16 -5.01 -19.92 -7.93
CA ILE A 16 -4.53 -19.53 -9.27
C ILE A 16 -4.59 -18.01 -9.31
N TYR A 17 -3.45 -17.38 -9.19
CA TYR A 17 -3.34 -15.94 -9.33
C TYR A 17 -3.53 -15.53 -10.79
N THR A 18 -4.76 -15.21 -11.18
CA THR A 18 -5.03 -14.47 -12.40
C THR A 18 -4.97 -12.98 -12.10
N TYR A 19 -3.78 -12.44 -12.00
CA TYR A 19 -3.54 -11.04 -11.61
C TYR A 19 -3.73 -10.01 -12.73
N SER A 20 -4.19 -10.39 -13.91
CA SER A 20 -3.99 -9.51 -15.07
C SER A 20 -5.03 -8.40 -15.27
N ALA A 21 -6.22 -8.52 -14.71
CA ALA A 21 -7.30 -7.56 -14.97
C ALA A 21 -7.58 -6.58 -13.82
N ASP A 22 -7.44 -7.03 -12.57
CA ASP A 22 -7.96 -6.30 -11.40
C ASP A 22 -7.27 -4.97 -11.10
N TYR A 23 -6.00 -4.81 -11.51
CA TYR A 23 -5.26 -3.56 -11.28
C TYR A 23 -5.65 -2.42 -12.23
N LEU A 24 -6.32 -2.71 -13.35
CA LEU A 24 -6.66 -1.69 -14.35
C LEU A 24 -7.98 -0.99 -14.05
N ASP A 25 -8.88 -1.65 -13.30
CA ASP A 25 -10.24 -1.16 -13.03
C ASP A 25 -10.39 -0.52 -11.64
N ALA A 26 -9.29 -0.21 -10.97
CA ALA A 26 -9.34 0.45 -9.68
C ALA A 26 -9.95 1.84 -9.80
N LYS A 27 -11.12 2.02 -9.21
CA LYS A 27 -11.71 3.35 -9.06
C LYS A 27 -10.85 4.14 -8.08
N ALA A 28 -10.17 5.16 -8.60
CA ALA A 28 -9.50 6.15 -7.79
C ALA A 28 -10.47 7.29 -7.47
N GLU A 29 -10.47 7.73 -6.22
CA GLU A 29 -11.01 9.04 -5.85
C GLU A 29 -9.92 10.08 -6.05
N TRP A 30 -10.35 11.29 -6.47
CA TRP A 30 -9.44 12.38 -6.75
C TRP A 30 -9.76 13.61 -5.92
N PHE A 31 -8.72 14.29 -5.51
CA PHE A 31 -8.78 15.65 -4.97
C PHE A 31 -8.01 16.58 -5.89
N PHE A 32 -8.60 17.72 -6.21
CA PHE A 32 -7.97 18.81 -6.94
C PHE A 32 -8.16 20.13 -6.17
N ARG A 33 -7.08 20.80 -5.87
CA ARG A 33 -7.14 22.12 -5.22
C ARG A 33 -7.72 23.17 -6.15
N ASN A 34 -7.41 23.08 -7.43
CA ASN A 34 -8.00 23.86 -8.50
C ASN A 34 -8.77 22.92 -9.44
N PRO A 35 -10.07 23.17 -9.72
CA PRO A 35 -10.86 22.35 -10.63
C PRO A 35 -10.34 22.31 -12.06
N ASP A 36 -9.47 23.25 -12.45
CA ASP A 36 -8.85 23.27 -13.79
C ASP A 36 -7.66 22.29 -13.91
N LEU A 37 -7.25 21.64 -12.81
CA LEU A 37 -6.20 20.62 -12.85
C LEU A 37 -6.75 19.32 -13.44
N ASP A 38 -5.94 18.70 -14.26
CA ASP A 38 -6.20 17.35 -14.78
C ASP A 38 -5.75 16.25 -13.84
N ALA A 39 -6.01 15.00 -14.22
CA ALA A 39 -5.62 13.81 -13.47
C ALA A 39 -4.18 13.34 -13.78
N LEU A 40 -3.26 14.28 -14.05
CA LEU A 40 -1.85 14.01 -14.34
C LEU A 40 -0.95 14.67 -13.30
N PHE A 41 0.05 13.94 -12.80
CA PHE A 41 1.01 14.42 -11.82
C PHE A 41 2.19 15.11 -12.51
N ALA A 42 2.48 16.35 -12.12
CA ALA A 42 3.57 17.16 -12.68
C ALA A 42 4.64 17.51 -11.66
N GLY A 43 4.24 17.70 -10.41
CA GLY A 43 5.12 18.11 -9.31
C GLY A 43 5.64 16.94 -8.46
N PRO A 44 6.32 17.26 -7.37
CA PRO A 44 6.79 16.26 -6.42
C PRO A 44 5.61 15.55 -5.76
N ALA A 45 5.59 14.23 -5.84
CA ALA A 45 4.51 13.40 -5.32
C ALA A 45 4.96 12.53 -4.15
N PHE A 46 4.09 12.33 -3.20
CA PHE A 46 4.24 11.37 -2.10
C PHE A 46 3.29 10.20 -2.32
N GLY A 47 3.76 8.98 -2.05
CA GLY A 47 2.91 7.80 -2.09
C GLY A 47 3.01 7.02 -0.79
N ASP A 48 1.90 6.38 -0.44
CA ASP A 48 1.79 5.58 0.77
C ASP A 48 0.75 4.47 0.62
N GLY A 49 0.94 3.41 1.41
CA GLY A 49 0.02 2.31 1.56
C GLY A 49 -0.40 2.12 3.00
N SER A 50 -1.70 2.02 3.24
CA SER A 50 -2.24 1.80 4.58
C SER A 50 -3.17 0.60 4.63
N ALA A 51 -3.50 0.14 5.84
CA ALA A 51 -4.45 -0.95 5.98
C ALA A 51 -5.29 -0.84 7.26
N ILE A 52 -6.49 -1.40 7.18
CA ILE A 52 -7.41 -1.58 8.31
C ILE A 52 -7.55 -3.07 8.65
N HIS A 53 -7.96 -3.37 9.89
CA HIS A 53 -8.15 -4.73 10.41
C HIS A 53 -6.90 -5.62 10.37
N ASN A 54 -5.72 -5.04 10.66
CA ASN A 54 -4.41 -5.68 10.59
C ASN A 54 -4.30 -6.97 11.45
N HIS A 55 -5.14 -7.11 12.46
CA HIS A 55 -5.17 -8.27 13.36
C HIS A 55 -5.92 -9.50 12.78
N SER A 56 -6.58 -9.34 11.64
CA SER A 56 -7.36 -10.42 11.01
C SER A 56 -7.05 -10.53 9.52
N PRO A 57 -6.24 -11.53 9.09
CA PRO A 57 -5.86 -11.67 7.68
C PRO A 57 -7.03 -11.76 6.69
N ARG A 58 -8.18 -12.32 7.15
CA ARG A 58 -9.39 -12.45 6.31
C ARG A 58 -10.16 -11.14 6.16
N MET A 59 -9.93 -10.19 7.07
CA MET A 59 -10.62 -8.91 7.12
C MET A 59 -9.74 -7.75 6.68
N PHE A 60 -8.45 -8.02 6.52
CA PHE A 60 -7.46 -7.05 6.10
C PHE A 60 -7.89 -6.35 4.81
N ARG A 61 -7.88 -5.02 4.82
CA ARG A 61 -8.14 -4.19 3.65
C ARG A 61 -7.04 -3.16 3.55
N ALA A 62 -6.42 -3.11 2.39
CA ALA A 62 -5.39 -2.14 2.10
C ALA A 62 -5.91 -1.05 1.17
N GLY A 63 -5.44 0.15 1.41
CA GLY A 63 -5.65 1.32 0.58
C GLY A 63 -4.32 1.95 0.20
N TRP A 64 -4.31 2.62 -0.90
CA TRP A 64 -3.18 3.33 -1.46
C TRP A 64 -3.52 4.79 -1.68
N ALA A 65 -2.51 5.63 -1.72
CA ALA A 65 -2.67 7.03 -2.10
C ALA A 65 -1.42 7.60 -2.76
N VAL A 66 -1.65 8.64 -3.56
CA VAL A 66 -0.61 9.51 -4.10
C VAL A 66 -1.07 10.95 -3.90
N SER A 67 -0.20 11.81 -3.36
CA SER A 67 -0.47 13.25 -3.19
C SER A 67 0.66 14.07 -3.82
N GLU A 68 0.32 14.94 -4.75
CA GLU A 68 1.24 15.95 -5.30
C GLU A 68 1.21 17.20 -4.46
N LEU A 69 2.38 17.67 -4.08
CA LEU A 69 2.54 18.89 -3.32
C LEU A 69 3.12 20.02 -4.17
N ASN A 70 3.05 21.24 -3.63
CA ASN A 70 3.84 22.36 -4.14
C ASN A 70 5.34 21.99 -4.10
N SER A 71 6.15 22.81 -4.77
CA SER A 71 7.61 22.69 -4.69
C SER A 71 8.09 22.55 -3.23
N THR A 72 9.32 22.09 -3.04
CA THR A 72 9.95 21.76 -1.74
C THR A 72 10.00 22.92 -0.71
N HIS A 73 8.97 23.75 -0.65
CA HIS A 73 8.86 24.90 0.23
C HIS A 73 7.79 24.69 1.31
N CYS A 74 8.07 25.13 2.52
CA CYS A 74 7.09 25.24 3.58
C CYS A 74 6.28 26.53 3.45
N PRO A 75 4.96 26.48 3.71
CA PRO A 75 4.19 25.29 4.06
C PRO A 75 3.97 24.35 2.88
N ALA A 76 3.95 23.03 3.16
CA ALA A 76 3.54 22.05 2.16
C ALA A 76 2.06 22.21 1.83
N VAL A 77 1.74 22.26 0.54
CA VAL A 77 0.38 22.47 0.06
C VAL A 77 0.06 21.37 -0.95
N GLU A 78 -0.97 20.59 -0.66
CA GLU A 78 -1.48 19.57 -1.58
C GLU A 78 -2.19 20.23 -2.78
N TYR A 79 -1.76 19.91 -3.99
CA TYR A 79 -2.37 20.38 -5.23
C TYR A 79 -3.39 19.40 -5.77
N ARG A 80 -3.01 18.13 -5.83
CA ARG A 80 -3.89 17.04 -6.24
C ARG A 80 -3.53 15.78 -5.49
N ALA A 81 -4.50 14.89 -5.36
CA ALA A 81 -4.27 13.57 -4.81
C ALA A 81 -5.21 12.56 -5.46
N ALA A 82 -4.76 11.30 -5.46
CA ALA A 82 -5.58 10.17 -5.80
C ALA A 82 -5.44 9.11 -4.72
N TRP A 83 -6.51 8.43 -4.38
CA TRP A 83 -6.51 7.31 -3.42
C TRP A 83 -7.60 6.31 -3.76
N GLY A 84 -7.44 5.11 -3.25
CA GLY A 84 -8.43 4.07 -3.45
C GLY A 84 -8.10 2.81 -2.66
N THR A 85 -8.98 1.82 -2.80
CA THR A 85 -8.72 0.49 -2.28
C THR A 85 -7.69 -0.22 -3.15
N LEU A 86 -6.85 -1.08 -2.54
CA LEU A 86 -5.94 -1.91 -3.31
C LEU A 86 -6.75 -2.90 -4.16
N PRO A 87 -6.68 -2.83 -5.50
CA PRO A 87 -7.43 -3.71 -6.40
C PRO A 87 -6.72 -5.05 -6.54
N SER A 88 -6.68 -5.83 -5.48
CA SER A 88 -6.01 -7.14 -5.45
C SER A 88 -6.71 -8.06 -4.47
N ALA A 89 -6.75 -9.36 -4.81
CA ALA A 89 -7.17 -10.39 -3.87
C ALA A 89 -6.18 -10.52 -2.70
N LEU A 90 -4.89 -10.24 -2.94
CA LEU A 90 -3.86 -10.18 -1.91
C LEU A 90 -3.76 -8.77 -1.34
N GLN A 91 -4.45 -8.58 -0.25
CA GLN A 91 -4.41 -7.34 0.51
C GLN A 91 -3.15 -7.30 1.38
N SER A 92 -2.26 -6.34 1.14
CA SER A 92 -1.08 -6.11 1.99
C SER A 92 -0.62 -4.67 1.90
N VAL A 93 0.01 -4.16 2.96
CA VAL A 93 0.57 -2.79 2.93
C VAL A 93 1.68 -2.67 1.88
N PRO A 94 2.66 -3.59 1.78
CA PRO A 94 3.67 -3.48 0.73
C PRO A 94 3.10 -3.47 -0.69
N ALA A 95 2.01 -4.22 -0.96
CA ALA A 95 1.34 -4.18 -2.25
C ALA A 95 0.66 -2.83 -2.50
N ALA A 96 0.07 -2.21 -1.48
CA ALA A 96 -0.55 -0.89 -1.58
C ALA A 96 0.48 0.20 -1.85
N GLU A 97 1.63 0.14 -1.17
CA GLU A 97 2.79 1.01 -1.41
C GLU A 97 3.29 0.92 -2.86
N LEU A 98 3.47 -0.31 -3.33
CA LEU A 98 3.91 -0.55 -4.71
C LEU A 98 2.84 -0.11 -5.72
N TYR A 99 1.55 -0.28 -5.38
CA TYR A 99 0.47 0.16 -6.23
C TYR A 99 0.39 1.70 -6.30
N ALA A 100 0.67 2.41 -5.22
CA ALA A 100 0.77 3.87 -5.23
C ALA A 100 1.84 4.35 -6.22
N LEU A 101 3.02 3.74 -6.21
CA LEU A 101 4.08 4.01 -7.19
C LEU A 101 3.61 3.70 -8.62
N TYR A 102 3.00 2.52 -8.84
CA TYR A 102 2.48 2.12 -10.15
C TYR A 102 1.42 3.11 -10.67
N PHE A 103 0.47 3.49 -9.82
CA PHE A 103 -0.59 4.45 -10.17
C PHE A 103 -0.01 5.81 -10.55
N TRP A 104 0.94 6.31 -9.78
CA TRP A 104 1.62 7.56 -10.07
C TRP A 104 2.33 7.52 -11.43
N LEU A 105 3.07 6.44 -11.73
CA LEU A 105 3.76 6.27 -13.02
C LEU A 105 2.79 6.28 -14.21
N MET A 106 1.60 5.72 -14.06
CA MET A 106 0.58 5.72 -15.12
C MET A 106 -0.03 7.10 -15.36
N HIS A 107 0.06 8.01 -14.40
CA HIS A 107 -0.57 9.33 -14.46
C HIS A 107 0.44 10.47 -14.45
N LEU A 108 1.66 10.23 -14.93
CA LEU A 108 2.65 11.29 -15.10
C LEU A 108 2.26 12.21 -16.25
N ASP A 109 2.41 13.51 -16.04
CA ASP A 109 2.26 14.48 -17.10
C ASP A 109 3.45 14.37 -18.07
N PRO A 110 3.22 13.96 -19.35
CA PRO A 110 4.30 13.74 -20.30
C PRO A 110 5.00 15.03 -20.75
N THR A 111 4.44 16.19 -20.42
CA THR A 111 5.04 17.50 -20.77
C THR A 111 6.17 17.89 -19.83
N TYR A 112 6.25 17.26 -18.65
CA TYR A 112 7.30 17.48 -17.66
C TYR A 112 8.47 16.50 -17.87
N GLN A 113 9.69 17.02 -17.69
CA GLN A 113 10.92 16.24 -17.93
C GLN A 113 11.41 15.50 -16.68
N ASN A 114 11.15 16.05 -15.49
CA ASN A 114 11.70 15.55 -14.24
C ASN A 114 10.58 15.30 -13.23
N HIS A 115 10.37 14.07 -12.86
CA HIS A 115 9.39 13.68 -11.88
C HIS A 115 10.06 13.10 -10.64
N VAL A 116 9.58 13.47 -9.45
CA VAL A 116 10.11 13.00 -8.19
C VAL A 116 9.00 12.38 -7.35
N TYR A 117 9.21 11.13 -6.97
CA TYR A 117 8.33 10.39 -6.06
C TYR A 117 9.01 10.20 -4.70
N TYR A 118 8.28 10.42 -3.65
CA TYR A 118 8.70 10.20 -2.27
C TYR A 118 7.86 9.11 -1.63
N GLY A 119 8.53 8.08 -1.06
CA GLY A 119 7.88 7.01 -0.30
C GLY A 119 8.70 6.65 0.92
N ASP A 120 8.10 6.05 1.93
CA ASP A 120 8.79 5.59 3.12
C ASP A 120 9.03 4.07 3.14
N CYS A 121 8.35 3.31 2.28
CA CYS A 121 8.50 1.88 2.14
C CYS A 121 9.87 1.49 1.52
N GLU A 122 10.77 1.03 2.36
CA GLU A 122 12.13 0.65 1.95
C GLU A 122 12.16 -0.41 0.87
N TRP A 123 11.26 -1.38 0.95
CA TRP A 123 11.15 -2.45 -0.03
C TRP A 123 10.80 -1.91 -1.44
N VAL A 124 9.89 -0.94 -1.55
CA VAL A 124 9.53 -0.30 -2.83
C VAL A 124 10.71 0.51 -3.37
N ILE A 125 11.36 1.29 -2.52
CA ILE A 125 12.53 2.11 -2.91
C ILE A 125 13.68 1.22 -3.41
N HIS A 126 14.01 0.16 -2.67
CA HIS A 126 15.08 -0.77 -3.07
C HIS A 126 14.74 -1.49 -4.38
N GLY A 127 13.49 -1.93 -4.55
CA GLY A 127 13.05 -2.56 -5.80
C GLY A 127 13.18 -1.63 -6.99
N TRP A 128 12.80 -0.36 -6.86
CA TRP A 128 12.98 0.65 -7.90
C TRP A 128 14.44 0.84 -8.31
N HIS A 129 15.36 0.85 -7.34
CA HIS A 129 16.80 1.00 -7.60
C HIS A 129 17.49 -0.29 -8.03
N GLY A 130 16.78 -1.38 -8.23
CA GLY A 130 17.32 -2.63 -8.77
C GLY A 130 18.08 -3.47 -7.74
N VAL A 131 17.82 -3.30 -6.44
CA VAL A 131 18.42 -4.14 -5.39
C VAL A 131 17.84 -5.57 -5.43
N PHE A 132 16.61 -5.73 -5.97
CA PHE A 132 16.03 -7.03 -6.26
C PHE A 132 16.35 -7.42 -7.70
N ASP A 133 16.69 -8.68 -7.92
CA ASP A 133 16.54 -9.25 -9.24
C ASP A 133 15.03 -9.37 -9.54
N ALA A 134 14.53 -8.38 -10.29
CA ALA A 134 13.11 -8.27 -10.61
C ALA A 134 12.56 -9.46 -11.44
N LEU A 135 13.46 -10.33 -11.88
CA LEU A 135 13.13 -11.57 -12.57
C LEU A 135 13.08 -12.76 -11.61
N ASP A 136 13.44 -12.57 -10.33
CA ASP A 136 13.32 -13.63 -9.35
C ASP A 136 11.85 -13.97 -9.10
N THR A 137 11.50 -15.21 -9.38
CA THR A 137 10.14 -15.76 -9.21
C THR A 137 9.62 -15.73 -7.77
N TRP A 138 10.49 -15.50 -6.81
CA TRP A 138 10.17 -15.40 -5.38
C TRP A 138 9.92 -13.97 -4.90
N THR A 139 10.08 -12.96 -5.77
CA THR A 139 9.80 -11.56 -5.42
C THR A 139 8.30 -11.40 -5.09
N PRO A 140 7.93 -10.95 -3.89
CA PRO A 140 6.54 -10.66 -3.57
C PRO A 140 5.95 -9.66 -4.56
N HIS A 141 4.70 -9.88 -5.00
CA HIS A 141 3.99 -9.01 -5.96
C HIS A 141 4.74 -8.82 -7.29
N LEU A 142 5.36 -9.89 -7.78
CA LEU A 142 6.15 -9.90 -9.02
C LEU A 142 5.38 -9.34 -10.23
N ASP A 143 4.11 -9.66 -10.36
CA ASP A 143 3.23 -9.19 -11.43
C ASP A 143 3.09 -7.65 -11.43
N LEU A 144 2.97 -7.04 -10.25
CA LEU A 144 2.91 -5.58 -10.11
C LEU A 144 4.28 -4.96 -10.37
N TRP A 145 5.36 -5.57 -9.90
CA TRP A 145 6.73 -5.16 -10.22
C TRP A 145 7.00 -5.17 -11.73
N GLN A 146 6.59 -6.22 -12.44
CA GLN A 146 6.75 -6.30 -13.89
C GLN A 146 6.04 -5.15 -14.61
N ARG A 147 4.88 -4.70 -14.12
CA ARG A 147 4.18 -3.52 -14.66
C ARG A 147 4.94 -2.23 -14.36
N VAL A 148 5.42 -2.05 -13.13
CA VAL A 148 6.25 -0.89 -12.74
C VAL A 148 7.49 -0.79 -13.62
N PHE A 149 8.23 -1.89 -13.82
CA PHE A 149 9.44 -1.89 -14.64
C PHE A 149 9.14 -1.65 -16.12
N ARG A 150 8.03 -2.16 -16.65
CA ARG A 150 7.61 -1.83 -18.01
C ARG A 150 7.39 -0.34 -18.17
N LEU A 151 6.62 0.28 -17.28
CA LEU A 151 6.43 1.73 -17.29
C LEU A 151 7.75 2.48 -17.17
N LYS A 152 8.65 2.05 -16.27
CA LYS A 152 9.97 2.68 -16.10
C LYS A 152 10.79 2.69 -17.39
N VAL A 153 10.69 1.66 -18.21
CA VAL A 153 11.40 1.57 -19.51
C VAL A 153 10.71 2.44 -20.58
N ASP A 154 9.38 2.48 -20.57
CA ASP A 154 8.59 3.13 -21.61
C ASP A 154 8.46 4.66 -21.38
N LEU A 155 8.74 5.14 -20.16
CA LEU A 155 8.63 6.56 -19.84
C LEU A 155 9.73 7.39 -20.48
N PRO A 156 9.38 8.46 -21.22
CA PRO A 156 10.35 9.38 -21.82
C PRO A 156 10.99 10.34 -20.80
N ALA A 157 10.40 10.48 -19.63
CA ALA A 157 10.82 11.42 -18.60
C ALA A 157 11.82 10.80 -17.62
N GLN A 158 12.65 11.66 -17.00
CA GLN A 158 13.48 11.24 -15.87
C GLN A 158 12.61 11.10 -14.62
N VAL A 159 12.60 9.92 -14.04
CA VAL A 159 11.86 9.60 -12.83
C VAL A 159 12.85 9.28 -11.70
N GLU A 160 12.77 10.04 -10.64
CA GLU A 160 13.54 9.81 -9.43
C GLU A 160 12.61 9.36 -8.29
N VAL A 161 12.93 8.23 -7.66
CA VAL A 161 12.22 7.72 -6.48
C VAL A 161 13.12 7.88 -5.27
N ARG A 162 12.64 8.62 -4.28
CA ARG A 162 13.38 9.00 -3.06
C ARG A 162 12.72 8.40 -1.82
N LYS A 163 13.56 7.98 -0.87
CA LYS A 163 13.09 7.56 0.44
C LYS A 163 12.84 8.79 1.32
N THR A 164 11.66 8.86 1.93
CA THR A 164 11.40 9.74 3.06
C THR A 164 11.59 8.98 4.36
N LYS A 165 11.72 9.70 5.46
CA LYS A 165 11.66 9.09 6.79
C LYS A 165 10.21 9.06 7.24
N GLY A 166 9.57 7.90 7.22
CA GLY A 166 8.29 7.68 7.87
C GLY A 166 8.38 8.01 9.36
N HIS A 167 7.28 8.42 9.95
CA HIS A 167 7.13 8.62 11.41
C HIS A 167 8.16 9.52 12.10
N GLN A 168 8.68 10.56 11.42
CA GLN A 168 9.49 11.57 12.07
C GLN A 168 8.67 12.34 13.13
N THR A 169 9.30 12.66 14.26
CA THR A 169 8.68 13.57 15.21
C THR A 169 8.73 15.01 14.71
N MET A 170 7.71 15.83 15.04
CA MET A 170 7.70 17.26 14.66
C MET A 170 8.96 17.97 15.12
N LYS A 171 9.43 17.69 16.34
CA LYS A 171 10.65 18.28 16.89
C LYS A 171 11.88 18.09 15.99
N VAL A 172 12.00 16.95 15.31
CA VAL A 172 13.11 16.69 14.37
C VAL A 172 12.84 17.36 13.03
N ALA A 173 11.59 17.32 12.55
CA ALA A 173 11.22 17.91 11.26
C ALA A 173 11.39 19.45 11.26
N GLU A 174 11.06 20.12 12.36
CA GLU A 174 11.16 21.58 12.51
C GLU A 174 12.61 22.09 12.46
N THR A 175 13.61 21.23 12.57
CA THR A 175 15.03 21.64 12.47
C THR A 175 15.42 22.08 11.06
N CYS A 176 14.67 21.68 10.03
CA CYS A 176 14.98 22.00 8.64
C CYS A 176 13.68 22.11 7.81
N PRO A 177 13.49 23.20 7.05
CA PRO A 177 12.30 23.38 6.22
C PRO A 177 12.02 22.22 5.25
N ARG A 178 13.07 21.61 4.71
CA ARG A 178 12.94 20.43 3.85
C ARG A 178 12.40 19.22 4.61
N LEU A 179 12.92 18.93 5.80
CA LEU A 179 12.43 17.81 6.62
C LEU A 179 10.98 18.02 7.05
N LEU A 180 10.61 19.27 7.36
CA LEU A 180 9.24 19.62 7.69
C LEU A 180 8.30 19.42 6.50
N TRP A 181 8.73 19.81 5.30
CA TRP A 181 7.99 19.59 4.07
C TRP A 181 7.83 18.09 3.77
N GLU A 182 8.92 17.30 3.84
CA GLU A 182 8.90 15.84 3.65
C GLU A 182 7.98 15.15 4.65
N LYS A 183 8.06 15.53 5.93
CA LYS A 183 7.16 14.99 6.97
C LYS A 183 5.71 15.33 6.68
N THR A 184 5.42 16.59 6.37
CA THR A 184 4.04 17.04 6.10
C THR A 184 3.46 16.31 4.88
N GLY A 185 4.26 16.11 3.83
CA GLY A 185 3.86 15.34 2.66
C GLY A 185 3.53 13.89 3.01
N ASN A 186 4.38 13.25 3.81
CA ASN A 186 4.14 11.88 4.28
C ASN A 186 2.87 11.78 5.16
N ASP A 187 2.65 12.73 6.06
CA ASP A 187 1.44 12.75 6.91
C ASP A 187 0.15 12.94 6.07
N ILE A 188 0.21 13.77 5.04
CA ILE A 188 -0.92 14.00 4.12
C ILE A 188 -1.27 12.71 3.38
N VAL A 189 -0.29 12.08 2.75
CA VAL A 189 -0.53 10.87 1.94
C VAL A 189 -0.94 9.67 2.80
N ASP A 190 -0.38 9.50 4.00
CA ASP A 190 -0.80 8.48 4.98
C ASP A 190 -2.30 8.65 5.35
N GLY A 191 -2.74 9.90 5.59
CA GLY A 191 -4.16 10.18 5.80
C GLY A 191 -5.05 9.78 4.61
N ARG A 192 -4.58 10.03 3.38
CA ARG A 192 -5.28 9.63 2.14
C ARG A 192 -5.30 8.11 1.96
N ALA A 193 -4.18 7.42 2.22
CA ALA A 193 -4.10 5.95 2.12
C ALA A 193 -5.03 5.26 3.13
N LYS A 194 -5.14 5.79 4.36
CA LYS A 194 -6.13 5.34 5.35
C LYS A 194 -7.56 5.52 4.86
N THR A 195 -7.86 6.67 4.22
CA THR A 195 -9.15 6.91 3.59
C THR A 195 -9.42 5.88 2.49
N GLY A 196 -8.44 5.60 1.63
CA GLY A 196 -8.51 4.56 0.61
C GLY A 196 -8.80 3.17 1.18
N ALA A 197 -8.13 2.79 2.27
CA ALA A 197 -8.39 1.52 2.95
C ALA A 197 -9.82 1.45 3.51
N ALA A 198 -10.35 2.56 4.05
CA ALA A 198 -11.70 2.62 4.61
C ALA A 198 -12.80 2.50 3.55
N LEU A 199 -12.55 2.84 2.29
CA LEU A 199 -13.52 2.66 1.20
C LEU A 199 -13.93 1.18 0.99
N ALA A 200 -13.04 0.24 1.37
CA ALA A 200 -13.33 -1.21 1.32
C ALA A 200 -13.72 -1.78 2.68
N GLU A 201 -14.05 -0.95 3.65
CA GLU A 201 -14.44 -1.43 4.98
C GLU A 201 -15.67 -2.33 4.93
N HIS A 202 -15.61 -3.39 5.72
CA HIS A 202 -16.73 -4.29 5.84
C HIS A 202 -17.92 -3.64 6.58
N PRO A 203 -19.16 -3.99 6.22
CA PRO A 203 -20.32 -3.50 6.95
C PRO A 203 -20.22 -3.75 8.47
N PRO A 204 -20.60 -2.79 9.33
CA PRO A 204 -20.46 -2.91 10.79
C PRO A 204 -21.10 -4.17 11.37
N ALA A 205 -22.24 -4.61 10.83
CA ALA A 205 -22.92 -5.84 11.24
C ALA A 205 -22.07 -7.09 10.95
N PHE A 206 -21.30 -7.11 9.86
CA PHE A 206 -20.38 -8.20 9.55
C PHE A 206 -19.18 -8.19 10.51
N LEU A 207 -18.60 -7.01 10.79
CA LEU A 207 -17.50 -6.85 11.76
C LEU A 207 -17.91 -7.36 13.14
N ALA A 208 -19.09 -6.98 13.61
CA ALA A 208 -19.62 -7.44 14.90
C ALA A 208 -19.79 -8.96 14.96
N ARG A 209 -20.24 -9.59 13.87
CA ARG A 209 -20.35 -11.06 13.78
C ARG A 209 -18.98 -11.74 13.85
N VAL A 210 -17.98 -11.22 13.14
CA VAL A 210 -16.61 -11.76 13.16
C VAL A 210 -16.00 -11.61 14.55
N GLU A 211 -16.17 -10.46 15.20
CA GLU A 211 -15.68 -10.24 16.56
C GLU A 211 -16.31 -11.22 17.56
N LYS A 212 -17.63 -11.42 17.47
CA LYS A 212 -18.34 -12.42 18.29
C LYS A 212 -17.79 -13.84 18.05
N ALA A 213 -17.57 -14.22 16.79
CA ALA A 213 -17.00 -15.51 16.44
C ALA A 213 -15.58 -15.68 16.98
N ASN A 214 -14.72 -14.66 16.86
CA ASN A 214 -13.35 -14.68 17.39
C ASN A 214 -13.35 -14.83 18.93
N LYS A 215 -14.22 -14.10 19.63
CA LYS A 215 -14.37 -14.25 21.09
C LYS A 215 -14.78 -15.68 21.46
N PHE A 216 -15.72 -16.27 20.73
CA PHE A 216 -16.14 -17.65 20.95
C PHE A 216 -15.01 -18.65 20.73
N VAL A 217 -14.27 -18.53 19.61
CA VAL A 217 -13.10 -19.39 19.32
C VAL A 217 -12.02 -19.25 20.40
N SER A 218 -11.75 -18.04 20.88
CA SER A 218 -10.80 -17.81 21.97
C SER A 218 -11.22 -18.46 23.27
N LEU A 219 -12.52 -18.41 23.62
CA LEU A 219 -13.05 -19.09 24.80
C LEU A 219 -12.93 -20.61 24.71
N LEU A 220 -13.27 -21.18 23.53
CA LEU A 220 -13.09 -22.62 23.28
C LEU A 220 -11.61 -23.03 23.36
N GLY A 221 -10.70 -22.28 22.75
CA GLY A 221 -9.26 -22.53 22.83
C GLY A 221 -8.76 -22.51 24.28
N GLY A 222 -9.19 -21.54 25.07
CA GLY A 222 -8.88 -21.46 26.50
C GLY A 222 -9.46 -22.63 27.30
N PHE A 223 -10.66 -23.11 26.95
CA PHE A 223 -11.27 -24.29 27.58
C PHE A 223 -10.46 -25.56 27.25
N TYR A 224 -10.18 -25.81 25.97
CA TYR A 224 -9.39 -26.98 25.55
C TYR A 224 -7.97 -26.96 26.14
N GLY A 225 -7.31 -25.82 26.18
CA GLY A 225 -5.99 -25.68 26.78
C GLY A 225 -5.99 -26.09 28.25
N ARG A 226 -6.98 -25.65 29.03
CA ARG A 226 -7.14 -26.05 30.45
C ARG A 226 -7.47 -27.53 30.61
N ALA A 227 -8.28 -28.11 29.73
CA ALA A 227 -8.62 -29.54 29.77
C ALA A 227 -7.40 -30.38 29.49
N VAL A 228 -6.57 -30.03 28.52
CA VAL A 228 -5.32 -30.73 28.22
C VAL A 228 -4.32 -30.59 29.36
N ASP A 229 -4.13 -29.39 29.93
CA ASP A 229 -3.25 -29.19 31.10
C ASP A 229 -3.71 -29.99 32.30
N PHE A 230 -5.01 -30.09 32.57
CA PHE A 230 -5.58 -30.90 33.61
C PHE A 230 -5.28 -32.41 33.39
N ALA A 231 -5.51 -32.92 32.17
CA ALA A 231 -5.25 -34.29 31.84
C ALA A 231 -3.76 -34.66 32.03
N LEU A 232 -2.85 -33.81 31.54
CA LEU A 232 -1.41 -34.04 31.69
C LEU A 232 -0.87 -34.00 33.13
N ARG A 233 -1.60 -33.35 34.04
CA ARG A 233 -1.20 -33.28 35.47
C ARG A 233 -1.74 -34.44 36.30
N HIS A 234 -2.68 -35.22 35.77
CA HIS A 234 -3.38 -36.28 36.51
C HIS A 234 -3.23 -37.67 35.85
N GLU A 235 -2.33 -37.79 34.87
CA GLU A 235 -1.73 -39.06 34.45
C GLU A 235 -0.51 -39.40 35.34
#